data_23054885895b5ba9ccff928d59cfd7c8
#
_entry.id   23054885895b5ba9ccff928d59cfd7c8
#
_cell.length_a   1.000
_cell.length_b   1.000
_cell.length_c   1.000
_cell.angle_alpha   90.00
_cell.angle_beta   90.00
_cell.angle_gamma   90.00
#
_symmetry.space_group_name_H-M   'P 1'
#
loop_
_entity.id
_entity.type
_entity.pdbx_description
1 polymer ?
#
loop_
_entity_poly.entity_id
_entity_poly.type
_entity_poly.pdbx_seq_one_letter_code
_entity_poly.pdbx_strand_id
1 'polypeptide(L)'
;MTTKTKAFETKDALDLYKKIIYTEGKAGRRMDKKQIEEMIDLAIKQRGYSYAPYSHFHVGAALLAKNGTYYTGCNIENAAYTPTNCAERTAFFKAVSEGVKEFQAICVVG
;
A
#
# COMPACT_ATOMS: atom_id res chain seq x y z
N MET A 1 24.21 5.25 9.18
CA MET A 1 23.83 3.87 8.79
C MET A 1 22.77 3.90 7.72
N THR A 2 22.99 3.08 6.71
CA THR A 2 22.09 3.02 5.56
C THR A 2 20.90 2.11 5.87
N THR A 3 19.70 2.57 5.53
CA THR A 3 18.53 1.72 5.49
C THR A 3 18.48 1.03 4.13
N LYS A 4 18.14 -0.24 4.11
CA LYS A 4 17.98 -0.99 2.86
C LYS A 4 16.50 -1.04 2.50
N THR A 5 16.20 -0.76 1.23
CA THR A 5 14.86 -0.93 0.70
C THR A 5 14.75 -2.33 0.12
N LYS A 6 13.72 -3.03 0.52
CA LYS A 6 13.39 -4.38 0.05
C LYS A 6 12.09 -4.33 -0.73
N ALA A 7 12.00 -5.16 -1.74
CA ALA A 7 10.78 -5.31 -2.51
C ALA A 7 10.45 -6.79 -2.67
N PHE A 8 9.17 -7.09 -2.56
CA PHE A 8 8.64 -8.44 -2.73
C PHE A 8 7.44 -8.36 -3.66
N GLU A 9 7.46 -9.18 -4.69
CA GLU A 9 6.37 -9.27 -5.66
C GLU A 9 5.95 -10.71 -5.82
N THR A 10 4.66 -10.96 -5.88
CA THR A 10 4.13 -12.29 -6.11
C THR A 10 2.76 -12.22 -6.78
N LYS A 11 2.39 -13.34 -7.40
CA LYS A 11 1.08 -13.53 -7.98
C LYS A 11 0.52 -14.82 -7.40
N ASP A 12 -0.64 -14.75 -6.75
CA ASP A 12 -1.21 -15.91 -6.08
C ASP A 12 -2.19 -16.69 -6.98
N ALA A 13 -2.81 -17.75 -6.42
CA ALA A 13 -3.77 -18.59 -7.12
C ALA A 13 -5.03 -17.84 -7.57
N LEU A 14 -5.32 -16.67 -6.99
CA LEU A 14 -6.43 -15.81 -7.38
C LEU A 14 -6.04 -14.81 -8.47
N ASP A 15 -4.82 -14.92 -8.98
CA ASP A 15 -4.27 -14.06 -10.02
C ASP A 15 -4.13 -12.60 -9.57
N LEU A 16 -3.96 -12.36 -8.28
CA LEU A 16 -3.75 -11.04 -7.73
C LEU A 16 -2.28 -10.70 -7.68
N TYR A 17 -1.92 -9.57 -8.28
CA TYR A 17 -0.58 -9.03 -8.18
C TYR A 17 -0.40 -8.37 -6.81
N LYS A 18 0.68 -8.73 -6.12
CA LYS A 18 1.00 -8.19 -4.82
C LYS A 18 2.44 -7.67 -4.82
N LYS A 19 2.61 -6.47 -4.33
CA LYS A 19 3.93 -5.88 -4.19
C LYS A 19 4.08 -5.23 -2.83
N ILE A 20 5.16 -5.56 -2.13
CA ILE A 20 5.50 -4.95 -0.86
C ILE A 20 6.88 -4.33 -0.97
N ILE A 21 6.98 -3.07 -0.60
CA ILE A 21 8.25 -2.36 -0.50
C ILE A 21 8.40 -1.93 0.95
N TYR A 22 9.53 -2.26 1.56
CA TYR A 22 9.78 -1.89 2.94
C TYR A 22 11.26 -1.57 3.16
N THR A 23 11.52 -0.82 4.23
CA THR A 23 12.90 -0.51 4.64
C THR A 23 13.24 -1.30 5.88
N GLU A 24 14.43 -1.91 5.89
CA GLU A 24 14.96 -2.52 7.10
C GLU A 24 15.47 -1.41 8.02
N GLY A 25 15.13 -1.49 9.31
CA GLY A 25 15.59 -0.54 10.29
C GLY A 25 17.08 -0.64 10.54
N LYS A 26 17.63 0.33 11.29
CA LYS A 26 19.05 0.42 11.61
C LYS A 26 19.59 -0.83 12.34
N ALA A 27 18.74 -1.59 13.00
CA ALA A 27 19.11 -2.81 13.71
C ALA A 27 18.95 -4.06 12.86
N GLY A 28 18.76 -3.93 11.53
CA GLY A 28 18.52 -5.06 10.66
C GLY A 28 17.16 -5.71 10.85
N ARG A 29 16.23 -5.02 11.48
CA ARG A 29 14.89 -5.53 11.71
C ARG A 29 14.14 -5.66 10.40
N ARG A 30 13.72 -6.88 10.12
CA ARG A 30 12.82 -7.16 9.01
C ARG A 30 11.39 -7.03 9.50
N MET A 31 10.49 -6.74 8.57
CA MET A 31 9.08 -6.91 8.83
C MET A 31 8.83 -8.38 9.13
N ASP A 32 8.09 -8.68 10.18
CA ASP A 32 7.76 -10.06 10.45
C ASP A 32 6.65 -10.54 9.48
N LYS A 33 6.53 -11.85 9.36
CA LYS A 33 5.57 -12.47 8.46
C LYS A 33 4.15 -12.04 8.76
N LYS A 34 3.82 -11.87 10.04
CA LYS A 34 2.49 -11.45 10.48
C LYS A 34 2.15 -10.04 9.98
N GLN A 35 3.10 -9.12 10.07
CA GLN A 35 2.91 -7.76 9.56
C GLN A 35 2.68 -7.75 8.06
N ILE A 36 3.45 -8.55 7.33
CA ILE A 36 3.30 -8.67 5.87
C ILE A 36 1.92 -9.19 5.52
N GLU A 37 1.45 -10.24 6.21
CA GLU A 37 0.13 -10.81 5.99
C GLU A 37 -0.98 -9.80 6.30
N GLU A 38 -0.85 -9.06 7.40
CA GLU A 38 -1.81 -8.02 7.77
C GLU A 38 -1.91 -6.93 6.71
N MET A 39 -0.77 -6.49 6.16
CA MET A 39 -0.75 -5.47 5.11
C MET A 39 -1.41 -5.97 3.84
N ILE A 40 -1.13 -7.21 3.45
CA ILE A 40 -1.73 -7.82 2.27
C ILE A 40 -3.25 -7.89 2.45
N ASP A 41 -3.72 -8.34 3.60
CA ASP A 41 -5.15 -8.44 3.89
C ASP A 41 -5.84 -7.08 3.85
N LEU A 42 -5.21 -6.06 4.42
CA LEU A 42 -5.73 -4.70 4.38
C LEU A 42 -5.82 -4.16 2.95
N ALA A 43 -4.79 -4.42 2.15
CA ALA A 43 -4.78 -3.97 0.75
C ALA A 43 -5.83 -4.70 -0.07
N ILE A 44 -6.02 -6.00 0.13
CA ILE A 44 -7.07 -6.79 -0.53
C ILE A 44 -8.44 -6.22 -0.17
N LYS A 45 -8.67 -5.94 1.10
CA LYS A 45 -9.92 -5.38 1.57
C LYS A 45 -10.21 -4.03 0.91
N GLN A 46 -9.19 -3.20 0.75
CA GLN A 46 -9.34 -1.89 0.13
C GLN A 46 -9.69 -1.95 -1.36
N ARG A 47 -9.33 -3.03 -2.04
CA ARG A 47 -9.76 -3.22 -3.44
C ARG A 47 -11.28 -3.16 -3.59
N GLY A 48 -12.01 -3.62 -2.57
CA GLY A 48 -13.47 -3.59 -2.57
C GLY A 48 -14.07 -2.19 -2.56
N TYR A 49 -13.29 -1.19 -2.19
CA TYR A 49 -13.74 0.22 -2.19
C TYR A 49 -13.25 0.99 -3.42
N SER A 50 -12.49 0.35 -4.30
CA SER A 50 -11.95 0.98 -5.49
C SER A 50 -13.08 1.47 -6.40
N TYR A 51 -12.92 2.69 -6.89
CA TYR A 51 -13.84 3.28 -7.86
C TYR A 51 -13.14 3.34 -9.23
N ALA A 52 -13.37 2.33 -10.04
CA ALA A 52 -12.68 2.16 -11.32
C ALA A 52 -13.68 1.91 -12.47
N PRO A 53 -14.59 2.90 -12.75
CA PRO A 53 -15.63 2.71 -13.76
C PRO A 53 -15.11 2.67 -15.19
N TYR A 54 -13.87 3.12 -15.43
CA TYR A 54 -13.30 3.20 -16.77
C TYR A 54 -12.38 2.02 -17.06
N SER A 55 -11.40 1.77 -16.20
CA SER A 55 -10.41 0.71 -16.41
C SER A 55 -10.89 -0.66 -15.94
N HIS A 56 -11.80 -0.69 -14.99
CA HIS A 56 -12.22 -1.93 -14.28
C HIS A 56 -11.07 -2.63 -13.58
N PHE A 57 -9.96 -1.95 -13.37
CA PHE A 57 -8.80 -2.48 -12.67
C PHE A 57 -8.79 -1.96 -11.24
N HIS A 58 -9.09 -2.85 -10.29
CA HIS A 58 -9.23 -2.50 -8.89
C HIS A 58 -7.93 -2.75 -8.12
N VAL A 59 -7.46 -1.73 -7.41
CA VAL A 59 -6.20 -1.76 -6.68
C VAL A 59 -6.44 -1.30 -5.24
N GLY A 60 -5.85 -2.03 -4.30
CA GLY A 60 -5.82 -1.63 -2.90
C GLY A 60 -4.39 -1.45 -2.44
N ALA A 61 -4.21 -0.60 -1.45
CA ALA A 61 -2.91 -0.35 -0.84
C ALA A 61 -3.00 -0.25 0.67
N ALA A 62 -1.94 -0.67 1.34
CA ALA A 62 -1.77 -0.48 2.78
C ALA A 62 -0.38 0.10 3.02
N LEU A 63 -0.33 1.18 3.79
CA LEU A 63 0.88 1.90 4.14
C LEU A 63 1.12 1.76 5.63
N LEU A 64 2.30 1.29 6.01
CA LEU A 64 2.68 1.17 7.41
C LEU A 64 3.60 2.33 7.80
N ALA A 65 3.14 3.14 8.73
CA ALA A 65 3.93 4.22 9.29
C ALA A 65 4.92 3.69 10.33
N LYS A 66 5.97 4.43 10.60
CA LYS A 66 6.97 4.05 11.61
C LYS A 66 6.41 3.97 13.03
N ASN A 67 5.30 4.67 13.28
CA ASN A 67 4.61 4.59 14.58
C ASN A 67 3.73 3.34 14.74
N GLY A 68 3.69 2.46 13.74
CA GLY A 68 2.91 1.22 13.77
C GLY A 68 1.50 1.33 13.23
N THR A 69 1.06 2.52 12.80
CA THR A 69 -0.28 2.73 12.27
C THR A 69 -0.34 2.37 10.79
N TYR A 70 -1.43 1.69 10.39
CA TYR A 70 -1.70 1.40 8.99
C TYR A 70 -2.63 2.44 8.39
N TYR A 71 -2.30 2.87 7.19
CA TYR A 71 -3.17 3.72 6.37
C TYR A 71 -3.47 2.99 5.07
N THR A 72 -4.73 2.97 4.68
CA THR A 72 -5.18 2.19 3.54
C THR A 72 -5.73 3.10 2.45
N GLY A 73 -5.71 2.62 1.23
CA GLY A 73 -6.26 3.37 0.09
C GLY A 73 -6.62 2.45 -1.06
N CYS A 74 -7.37 2.98 -1.98
CA CYS A 74 -7.74 2.32 -3.22
C CYS A 74 -7.63 3.32 -4.37
N ASN A 75 -7.58 2.81 -5.59
CA ASN A 75 -7.59 3.70 -6.74
C ASN A 75 -8.98 4.29 -6.94
N ILE A 76 -9.01 5.56 -7.35
CA ILE A 76 -10.23 6.30 -7.59
C ILE A 76 -10.08 7.00 -8.93
N GLU A 77 -10.91 6.63 -9.89
CA GLU A 77 -10.89 7.19 -11.24
C GLU A 77 -11.87 8.35 -11.36
N ASN A 78 -11.44 9.37 -12.07
CA ASN A 78 -12.24 10.56 -12.28
C ASN A 78 -12.27 10.89 -13.77
N ALA A 79 -13.47 11.16 -14.30
CA ALA A 79 -13.68 11.53 -15.70
C ALA A 79 -13.24 12.97 -16.00
N ALA A 80 -13.07 13.81 -14.99
CA ALA A 80 -12.62 15.19 -15.18
C ALA A 80 -11.13 15.23 -15.49
N TYR A 81 -10.65 16.40 -15.88
CA TYR A 81 -9.22 16.62 -16.14
C TYR A 81 -8.32 16.40 -14.92
N THR A 82 -8.91 16.35 -13.74
CA THR A 82 -8.19 16.05 -12.50
C THR A 82 -7.67 14.62 -12.55
N PRO A 83 -6.41 14.40 -12.19
CA PRO A 83 -5.83 13.06 -12.29
C PRO A 83 -6.54 12.06 -11.40
N THR A 84 -6.69 10.88 -11.95
CA THR A 84 -7.04 9.69 -11.21
C THR A 84 -6.02 9.45 -10.11
N ASN A 85 -6.47 9.18 -8.89
CA ASN A 85 -5.59 8.82 -7.80
C ASN A 85 -5.35 7.32 -7.78
N CYS A 86 -4.08 6.91 -7.74
CA CYS A 86 -3.73 5.53 -7.51
C CYS A 86 -3.89 5.16 -6.02
N ALA A 87 -3.96 3.86 -5.74
CA ALA A 87 -4.20 3.38 -4.40
C ALA A 87 -3.14 3.83 -3.40
N GLU A 88 -1.88 3.78 -3.78
CA GLU A 88 -0.77 4.18 -2.93
C GLU A 88 -0.80 5.68 -2.63
N ARG A 89 -1.19 6.52 -3.58
CA ARG A 89 -1.36 7.95 -3.35
C ARG A 89 -2.48 8.22 -2.36
N THR A 90 -3.59 7.52 -2.49
CA THR A 90 -4.72 7.67 -1.58
C THR A 90 -4.29 7.37 -0.15
N ALA A 91 -3.58 6.27 0.07
CA ALA A 91 -3.07 5.90 1.39
C ALA A 91 -2.06 6.92 1.92
N PHE A 92 -1.13 7.34 1.08
CA PHE A 92 -0.09 8.31 1.43
C PHE A 92 -0.69 9.68 1.78
N PHE A 93 -1.61 10.17 0.96
CA PHE A 93 -2.24 11.47 1.21
C PHE A 93 -3.04 11.47 2.50
N LYS A 94 -3.72 10.36 2.79
CA LYS A 94 -4.44 10.21 4.05
C LYS A 94 -3.48 10.31 5.24
N ALA A 95 -2.37 9.60 5.20
CA ALA A 95 -1.39 9.61 6.28
C ALA A 95 -0.80 11.01 6.48
N VAL A 96 -0.37 11.66 5.40
CA VAL A 96 0.20 12.99 5.46
C VAL A 96 -0.82 14.00 5.98
N SER A 97 -2.08 13.87 5.58
CA SER A 97 -3.15 14.77 6.06
C SER A 97 -3.37 14.65 7.56
N GLU A 98 -2.98 13.54 8.17
CA GLU A 98 -3.05 13.32 9.61
C GLU A 98 -1.71 13.61 10.32
N GLY A 99 -0.76 14.20 9.61
CA GLY A 99 0.52 14.62 10.18
C GLY A 99 1.61 13.55 10.17
N VAL A 100 1.36 12.41 9.53
CA VAL A 100 2.31 11.29 9.51
C VAL A 100 3.16 11.38 8.25
N LYS A 101 4.48 11.45 8.42
CA LYS A 101 5.43 11.65 7.32
C LYS A 101 6.54 10.60 7.26
N GLU A 102 6.60 9.68 8.22
CA GLU A 102 7.63 8.66 8.26
C GLU A 102 7.00 7.29 8.10
N PHE A 103 7.49 6.54 7.11
CA PHE A 103 6.89 5.27 6.70
C PHE A 103 7.91 4.15 6.70
N GLN A 104 7.45 2.94 6.98
CA GLN A 104 8.25 1.73 7.00
C GLN A 104 8.01 0.85 5.78
N ALA A 105 6.77 0.73 5.34
CA ALA A 105 6.42 -0.19 4.25
C ALA A 105 5.16 0.25 3.52
N ILE A 106 5.03 -0.19 2.28
CA ILE A 106 3.81 -0.06 1.49
C ILE A 106 3.52 -1.37 0.77
N CYS A 107 2.26 -1.76 0.76
CA CYS A 107 1.77 -2.95 0.07
C CYS A 107 0.71 -2.53 -0.95
N VAL A 108 0.82 -3.04 -2.17
CA VAL A 108 -0.13 -2.78 -3.25
C VAL A 108 -0.62 -4.11 -3.78
N VAL A 109 -1.94 -4.25 -3.93
CA VAL A 109 -2.58 -5.46 -4.46
C VAL A 109 -3.51 -5.06 -5.60
N GLY A 110 -3.27 -5.66 -6.74
CA GLY A 110 -4.06 -5.38 -7.94
C GLY A 110 -4.51 -6.61 -8.70
#